data_8ebb06312b66b5dd2b1d749d07e9e534
#
_entry.id   8ebb06312b66b5dd2b1d749d07e9e534
#
_cell.length_a   1.000
_cell.length_b   1.000
_cell.length_c   1.000
_cell.angle_alpha   90.00
_cell.angle_beta   90.00
_cell.angle_gamma   90.00
#
_symmetry.space_group_name_H-M   'P 1'
#
loop_
_entity.id
_entity.type
_entity.pdbx_description
1 polymer ?
#
loop_
_entity_poly.entity_id
_entity_poly.type
_entity_poly.pdbx_seq_one_letter_code
_entity_poly.pdbx_strand_id
1 'polypeptide(L)'
;NIQDVAMSIQAIGAAELDKKNIKGLDGIANLSPAITLDAGGPGNSTFYIRGVSDGGFGNPSGAASTTALYLDDQPLTTIGQTPDLHVYDIERVEILSGPQGTLYGSSSTSGNIKIITKKPDVNSIDYGFDVDYGSITDGTHDRSFETYMNMPLGDNSAIRISAYDLKDGGWIDNELASKTFTNSGFTIDNSAHA
;
A
#
# COMPACT_ATOMS: atom_id res chain seq x y z
N ASN A 1 26.22 4.22 4.76
CA ASN A 1 25.91 2.91 5.33
C ASN A 1 24.76 3.10 6.31
N ILE A 2 23.74 2.22 6.31
CA ILE A 2 22.59 2.30 7.23
C ILE A 2 23.03 2.30 8.70
N GLN A 3 24.15 1.69 9.01
CA GLN A 3 24.73 1.62 10.36
C GLN A 3 25.32 2.94 10.86
N ASP A 4 25.55 3.90 9.98
CA ASP A 4 26.15 5.20 10.31
C ASP A 4 25.09 6.28 10.61
N VAL A 5 23.81 5.91 10.53
CA VAL A 5 22.69 6.85 10.75
C VAL A 5 22.19 6.68 12.19
N ALA A 6 22.07 7.78 12.91
CA ALA A 6 21.56 7.80 14.31
C ALA A 6 20.04 7.54 14.42
N MET A 7 19.47 6.77 13.47
CA MET A 7 18.03 6.47 13.37
C MET A 7 17.83 4.97 13.15
N SER A 8 16.70 4.45 13.63
CA SER A 8 16.31 3.07 13.36
C SER A 8 15.71 2.98 11.95
N ILE A 9 16.52 2.53 11.00
CA ILE A 9 16.11 2.31 9.60
C ILE A 9 16.11 0.81 9.34
N GLN A 10 14.99 0.30 8.84
CA GLN A 10 14.86 -1.05 8.29
C GLN A 10 14.65 -0.92 6.78
N ALA A 11 15.53 -1.50 5.99
CA ALA A 11 15.38 -1.56 4.54
C ALA A 11 15.16 -3.03 4.13
N ILE A 12 14.14 -3.25 3.31
CA ILE A 12 13.69 -4.56 2.83
C ILE A 12 13.75 -4.51 1.32
N GLY A 13 14.65 -5.29 0.74
CA GLY A 13 14.88 -5.31 -0.70
C GLY A 13 13.87 -6.15 -1.48
N ALA A 14 13.85 -5.99 -2.81
CA ALA A 14 12.95 -6.66 -3.74
C ALA A 14 12.89 -8.18 -3.51
N ALA A 15 14.02 -8.85 -3.41
CA ALA A 15 14.07 -10.31 -3.24
C ALA A 15 13.37 -10.81 -1.95
N GLU A 16 13.33 -10.02 -0.88
CA GLU A 16 12.60 -10.37 0.33
C GLU A 16 11.10 -10.08 0.18
N LEU A 17 10.75 -9.01 -0.51
CA LEU A 17 9.36 -8.66 -0.83
C LEU A 17 8.72 -9.73 -1.71
N ASP A 18 9.41 -10.15 -2.77
CA ASP A 18 8.98 -11.22 -3.68
C ASP A 18 8.80 -12.54 -2.92
N LYS A 19 9.79 -12.91 -2.09
CA LYS A 19 9.73 -14.13 -1.28
C LYS A 19 8.54 -14.17 -0.32
N LYS A 20 8.13 -13.00 0.18
CA LYS A 20 6.98 -12.86 1.10
C LYS A 20 5.67 -12.59 0.37
N ASN A 21 5.70 -12.52 -0.96
CA ASN A 21 4.55 -12.19 -1.81
C ASN A 21 3.84 -10.90 -1.38
N ILE A 22 4.62 -9.84 -1.17
CA ILE A 22 4.11 -8.53 -0.76
C ILE A 22 3.61 -7.79 -1.99
N LYS A 23 2.30 -7.66 -2.11
CA LYS A 23 1.65 -7.00 -3.26
C LYS A 23 0.89 -5.71 -2.91
N GLY A 24 0.68 -5.45 -1.64
CA GLY A 24 -0.10 -4.31 -1.17
C GLY A 24 0.41 -3.72 0.14
N LEU A 25 -0.29 -2.71 0.62
CA LEU A 25 0.03 -2.02 1.88
C LEU A 25 -0.11 -2.92 3.11
N ASP A 26 -1.05 -3.86 3.07
CA ASP A 26 -1.25 -4.88 4.10
C ASP A 26 -0.02 -5.79 4.25
N GLY A 27 0.56 -6.18 3.13
CA GLY A 27 1.81 -6.92 3.11
C GLY A 27 2.98 -6.12 3.72
N ILE A 28 3.06 -4.82 3.42
CA ILE A 28 4.07 -3.93 4.02
C ILE A 28 3.92 -3.87 5.55
N ALA A 29 2.70 -3.82 6.06
CA ALA A 29 2.46 -3.83 7.51
C ALA A 29 3.02 -5.09 8.19
N ASN A 30 3.02 -6.22 7.48
CA ASN A 30 3.54 -7.49 7.99
C ASN A 30 5.09 -7.60 7.95
N LEU A 31 5.78 -6.62 7.36
CA LEU A 31 7.25 -6.63 7.28
C LEU A 31 7.93 -6.34 8.62
N SER A 32 7.26 -5.63 9.51
CA SER A 32 7.81 -5.27 10.82
C SER A 32 6.74 -5.31 11.90
N PRO A 33 7.01 -5.94 13.05
CA PRO A 33 6.07 -5.95 14.18
C PRO A 33 5.83 -4.57 14.79
N ALA A 34 6.63 -3.58 14.41
CA ALA A 34 6.46 -2.20 14.84
C ALA A 34 5.40 -1.45 14.04
N ILE A 35 4.94 -2.02 12.91
CA ILE A 35 3.96 -1.40 12.02
C ILE A 35 2.59 -2.02 12.25
N THR A 36 1.58 -1.19 12.31
CA THR A 36 0.17 -1.58 12.27
C THR A 36 -0.50 -0.85 11.13
N LEU A 37 -1.32 -1.53 10.36
CA LEU A 37 -2.20 -0.96 9.36
C LEU A 37 -3.63 -0.98 9.88
N ASP A 38 -4.27 0.18 9.86
CA ASP A 38 -5.71 0.32 10.04
C ASP A 38 -6.34 0.54 8.67
N ALA A 39 -7.12 -0.44 8.20
CA ALA A 39 -7.72 -0.44 6.88
C ALA A 39 -9.24 -0.40 6.98
N GLY A 40 -9.83 0.74 6.62
CA GLY A 40 -11.27 0.97 6.63
C GLY A 40 -11.98 0.66 5.30
N GLY A 41 -11.25 0.13 4.33
CA GLY A 41 -11.73 -0.20 2.99
C GLY A 41 -10.80 0.34 1.90
N PRO A 42 -11.13 0.12 0.63
CA PRO A 42 -10.29 0.55 -0.48
C PRO A 42 -9.99 2.06 -0.44
N GLY A 43 -8.72 2.40 -0.58
CA GLY A 43 -8.25 3.79 -0.55
C GLY A 43 -8.32 4.48 0.81
N ASN A 44 -8.59 3.72 1.87
CA ASN A 44 -8.76 4.25 3.21
C ASN A 44 -7.93 3.45 4.22
N SER A 45 -6.64 3.65 4.16
CA SER A 45 -5.66 2.96 5.00
C SER A 45 -4.78 3.96 5.75
N THR A 46 -4.39 3.62 6.96
CA THR A 46 -3.47 4.43 7.77
C THR A 46 -2.45 3.53 8.45
N PHE A 47 -1.18 3.91 8.34
CA PHE A 47 -0.10 3.24 9.05
C PHE A 47 0.18 3.89 10.40
N TYR A 48 0.47 3.04 11.38
CA TYR A 48 0.96 3.44 12.68
C TYR A 48 2.29 2.75 12.97
N ILE A 49 3.26 3.51 13.48
CA ILE A 49 4.54 2.95 13.92
C ILE A 49 4.59 3.01 15.44
N ARG A 50 4.87 1.84 16.07
CA ARG A 50 4.97 1.67 17.53
C ARG A 50 3.71 2.12 18.29
N GLY A 51 2.54 1.96 17.67
CA GLY A 51 1.26 2.28 18.27
C GLY A 51 0.94 3.78 18.44
N VAL A 52 1.74 4.67 17.83
CA VAL A 52 1.46 6.10 17.84
C VAL A 52 0.36 6.38 16.82
N SER A 53 -0.85 6.67 17.34
CA SER A 53 -2.06 6.90 16.54
C SER A 53 -2.51 8.36 16.65
N ASP A 54 -3.18 8.84 15.62
CA ASP A 54 -3.87 10.13 15.55
C ASP A 54 -5.36 10.04 15.94
N GLY A 55 -5.84 8.84 16.31
CA GLY A 55 -7.23 8.58 16.65
C GLY A 55 -7.96 7.73 15.59
N GLY A 56 -7.30 7.41 14.49
CA GLY A 56 -7.81 6.49 13.46
C GLY A 56 -9.00 7.01 12.66
N PHE A 57 -9.66 6.09 11.96
CA PHE A 57 -10.84 6.39 11.16
C PHE A 57 -11.96 6.99 12.00
N GLY A 58 -12.61 8.01 11.47
CA GLY A 58 -13.71 8.69 12.13
C GLY A 58 -13.26 9.76 13.10
N ASN A 59 -11.97 10.09 13.21
CA ASN A 59 -11.53 11.26 13.95
C ASN A 59 -12.00 12.54 13.24
N PRO A 60 -13.01 13.27 13.79
CA PRO A 60 -13.55 14.43 13.13
C PRO A 60 -12.62 15.65 13.16
N SER A 61 -11.49 15.55 13.85
CA SER A 61 -10.56 16.67 14.00
C SER A 61 -9.77 16.97 12.72
N GLY A 62 -9.78 16.05 11.74
CA GLY A 62 -8.97 16.18 10.53
C GLY A 62 -7.46 16.17 10.82
N ALA A 63 -7.04 15.46 11.88
CA ALA A 63 -5.65 15.36 12.25
C ALA A 63 -4.84 14.71 11.10
N ALA A 64 -3.63 15.21 10.88
CA ALA A 64 -2.70 14.61 9.96
C ALA A 64 -2.23 13.25 10.49
N SER A 65 -2.02 12.27 9.60
CA SER A 65 -1.43 10.98 9.97
C SER A 65 -0.11 11.17 10.73
N THR A 66 0.17 10.31 11.69
CA THR A 66 1.42 10.29 12.43
C THR A 66 2.55 9.60 11.69
N THR A 67 2.22 8.75 10.72
CA THR A 67 3.17 8.04 9.85
C THR A 67 3.00 8.50 8.41
N ALA A 68 4.06 8.99 7.80
CA ALA A 68 4.04 9.37 6.40
C ALA A 68 4.35 8.17 5.48
N LEU A 69 3.66 8.09 4.35
CA LEU A 69 3.95 7.17 3.26
C LEU A 69 4.48 7.94 2.05
N TYR A 70 5.57 7.47 1.48
CA TYR A 70 6.19 8.02 0.30
C TYR A 70 6.35 6.97 -0.79
N LEU A 71 6.10 7.38 -2.03
CA LEU A 71 6.52 6.65 -3.22
C LEU A 71 7.67 7.43 -3.86
N ASP A 72 8.86 6.86 -3.86
CA ASP A 72 10.09 7.57 -4.15
C ASP A 72 10.22 8.84 -3.25
N ASP A 73 10.16 10.02 -3.85
CA ASP A 73 10.20 11.30 -3.14
C ASP A 73 8.84 12.01 -3.09
N GLN A 74 7.78 11.33 -3.56
CA GLN A 74 6.43 11.89 -3.59
C GLN A 74 5.66 11.47 -2.34
N PRO A 75 5.19 12.40 -1.50
CA PRO A 75 4.31 12.06 -0.39
C PRO A 75 2.94 11.57 -0.90
N LEU A 76 2.48 10.46 -0.34
CA LEU A 76 1.17 9.88 -0.63
C LEU A 76 0.17 10.09 0.50
N THR A 77 0.65 10.40 1.70
CA THR A 77 -0.20 10.61 2.86
C THR A 77 -1.01 11.88 2.72
N THR A 78 -2.32 11.76 2.81
CA THR A 78 -3.26 12.86 2.89
C THR A 78 -3.96 12.89 4.25
N ILE A 79 -4.68 13.96 4.55
CA ILE A 79 -5.45 14.03 5.80
C ILE A 79 -6.55 12.96 5.75
N GLY A 80 -6.49 12.03 6.71
CA GLY A 80 -7.50 11.00 6.92
C GLY A 80 -7.43 9.80 5.99
N GLN A 81 -6.56 9.78 4.97
CA GLN A 81 -6.52 8.66 4.02
C GLN A 81 -5.13 8.48 3.39
N THR A 82 -4.81 7.23 3.11
CA THR A 82 -3.68 6.85 2.26
C THR A 82 -4.23 6.05 1.08
N PRO A 83 -3.91 6.39 -0.16
CA PRO A 83 -4.38 5.63 -1.32
C PRO A 83 -3.83 4.21 -1.29
N ASP A 84 -4.61 3.25 -1.78
CA ASP A 84 -4.11 1.91 -2.01
C ASP A 84 -3.01 1.94 -3.06
N LEU A 85 -1.93 1.25 -2.76
CA LEU A 85 -0.78 1.14 -3.64
C LEU A 85 -0.49 -0.32 -3.92
N HIS A 86 -0.44 -0.65 -5.20
CA HIS A 86 0.05 -1.96 -5.63
C HIS A 86 1.58 -1.95 -5.63
N VAL A 87 2.16 -2.95 -4.95
CA VAL A 87 3.60 -3.07 -4.75
C VAL A 87 4.15 -4.06 -5.76
N TYR A 88 4.53 -3.56 -6.92
CA TYR A 88 5.17 -4.33 -7.99
C TYR A 88 6.34 -3.57 -8.58
N ASP A 89 7.37 -4.28 -9.02
CA ASP A 89 8.58 -3.74 -9.64
C ASP A 89 9.26 -2.65 -8.80
N ILE A 90 9.29 -2.85 -7.49
CA ILE A 90 9.97 -1.96 -6.56
C ILE A 90 11.39 -2.44 -6.25
N GLU A 91 12.25 -1.50 -5.86
CA GLU A 91 13.62 -1.80 -5.47
C GLU A 91 13.68 -2.21 -4.00
N ARG A 92 13.02 -1.45 -3.13
CA ARG A 92 12.98 -1.69 -1.69
C ARG A 92 11.90 -0.89 -0.98
N VAL A 93 11.59 -1.32 0.22
CA VAL A 93 10.80 -0.54 1.20
C VAL A 93 11.72 -0.14 2.34
N GLU A 94 11.71 1.12 2.72
CA GLU A 94 12.43 1.67 3.87
C GLU A 94 11.44 2.09 4.95
N ILE A 95 11.67 1.62 6.17
CA ILE A 95 10.89 1.96 7.35
C ILE A 95 11.78 2.74 8.28
N LEU A 96 11.46 4.01 8.48
CA LEU A 96 12.18 4.91 9.36
C LEU A 96 11.34 5.12 10.62
N SER A 97 11.79 4.56 11.73
CA SER A 97 11.08 4.68 13.00
C SER A 97 11.57 5.88 13.81
N GLY A 98 10.62 6.64 14.34
CA GLY A 98 10.87 7.84 15.14
C GLY A 98 10.58 9.14 14.39
N PRO A 99 10.59 10.29 15.09
CA PRO A 99 10.23 11.58 14.49
C PRO A 99 11.11 11.97 13.32
N GLN A 100 10.50 12.25 12.17
CA GLN A 100 11.17 12.63 10.93
C GLN A 100 10.66 13.97 10.38
N GLY A 101 9.97 14.76 11.20
CA GLY A 101 9.28 15.98 10.78
C GLY A 101 10.16 17.03 10.11
N THR A 102 11.45 17.08 10.42
CA THR A 102 12.40 18.03 9.80
C THR A 102 12.69 17.75 8.35
N LEU A 103 12.62 16.48 7.92
CA LEU A 103 12.90 16.05 6.56
C LEU A 103 11.62 15.74 5.77
N TYR A 104 10.60 15.20 6.45
CA TYR A 104 9.40 14.64 5.83
C TYR A 104 8.10 15.35 6.23
N GLY A 105 8.18 16.43 6.98
CA GLY A 105 7.03 17.27 7.34
C GLY A 105 6.17 16.74 8.48
N SER A 106 4.98 17.33 8.64
CA SER A 106 4.12 17.16 9.82
C SER A 106 3.56 15.76 10.01
N SER A 107 3.37 15.00 8.93
CA SER A 107 2.83 13.63 8.98
C SER A 107 3.86 12.56 9.36
N SER A 108 5.07 12.94 9.78
CA SER A 108 6.17 12.02 10.10
C SER A 108 6.53 12.04 11.58
N THR A 109 5.54 12.13 12.45
CA THR A 109 5.77 12.25 13.91
C THR A 109 6.20 10.93 14.55
N SER A 110 5.66 9.80 14.08
CA SER A 110 6.02 8.46 14.54
C SER A 110 7.04 7.78 13.63
N GLY A 111 7.15 8.22 12.39
CA GLY A 111 8.06 7.68 11.41
C GLY A 111 7.60 7.86 9.98
N ASN A 112 8.30 7.17 9.08
CA ASN A 112 8.07 7.24 7.65
C ASN A 112 8.23 5.86 7.02
N ILE A 113 7.38 5.54 6.05
CA ILE A 113 7.50 4.38 5.18
C ILE A 113 7.77 4.91 3.78
N LYS A 114 8.87 4.50 3.18
CA LYS A 114 9.25 4.91 1.83
C LYS A 114 9.33 3.69 0.92
N ILE A 115 8.55 3.71 -0.15
CA ILE A 115 8.57 2.71 -1.21
C ILE A 115 9.40 3.28 -2.35
N ILE A 116 10.44 2.57 -2.75
CA ILE A 116 11.37 3.02 -3.76
C ILE A 116 11.24 2.12 -4.98
N THR A 117 10.89 2.73 -6.11
CA THR A 117 10.72 2.02 -7.38
C THR A 117 12.06 1.71 -8.04
N LYS A 118 12.12 0.61 -8.79
CA LYS A 118 13.30 0.32 -9.63
C LYS A 118 13.45 1.40 -10.69
N LYS A 119 14.66 1.93 -10.79
CA LYS A 119 14.98 2.95 -11.79
C LYS A 119 15.29 2.32 -13.15
N PRO A 120 15.06 3.05 -14.25
CA PRO A 120 15.49 2.61 -15.57
C PRO A 120 17.01 2.37 -15.63
N ASP A 121 17.43 1.25 -16.22
CA ASP A 121 18.84 0.92 -16.46
C ASP A 121 19.17 1.12 -17.94
N VAL A 122 20.22 1.89 -18.19
CA VAL A 122 20.71 2.21 -19.54
C VAL A 122 21.55 1.07 -20.15
N ASN A 123 21.95 0.08 -19.35
CA ASN A 123 22.90 -0.95 -19.77
C ASN A 123 22.23 -2.25 -20.17
N SER A 124 20.96 -2.45 -19.84
CA SER A 124 20.29 -3.73 -20.03
C SER A 124 18.86 -3.61 -20.52
N ILE A 125 18.46 -4.54 -21.39
CA ILE A 125 17.04 -4.81 -21.64
C ILE A 125 16.63 -5.86 -20.62
N ASP A 126 15.58 -5.57 -19.85
CA ASP A 126 15.05 -6.44 -18.83
C ASP A 126 13.53 -6.43 -18.90
N TYR A 127 12.90 -7.57 -18.77
CA TYR A 127 11.45 -7.69 -18.76
C TYR A 127 11.03 -8.91 -17.95
N GLY A 128 9.84 -8.85 -17.40
CA GLY A 128 9.25 -9.95 -16.67
C GLY A 128 7.73 -9.82 -16.64
N PHE A 129 7.10 -10.93 -16.28
CA PHE A 129 5.68 -10.96 -15.99
C PHE A 129 5.41 -11.98 -14.89
N ASP A 130 4.38 -11.70 -14.11
CA ASP A 130 3.87 -12.57 -13.06
C ASP A 130 2.38 -12.78 -13.27
N VAL A 131 1.91 -13.99 -13.01
CA VAL A 131 0.50 -14.36 -13.13
C VAL A 131 0.13 -15.18 -11.92
N ASP A 132 -0.84 -14.70 -11.15
CA ASP A 132 -1.42 -15.45 -10.05
C ASP A 132 -2.88 -15.76 -10.34
N TYR A 133 -3.29 -16.94 -9.92
CA TYR A 133 -4.67 -17.36 -9.95
C TYR A 133 -4.99 -18.11 -8.66
N GLY A 134 -5.95 -17.59 -7.91
CA GLY A 134 -6.41 -18.14 -6.65
C GLY A 134 -7.90 -18.45 -6.65
N SER A 135 -8.32 -19.30 -5.74
CA SER A 135 -9.72 -19.59 -5.46
C SER A 135 -9.95 -19.56 -3.96
N ILE A 136 -10.91 -18.76 -3.54
CA ILE A 136 -11.31 -18.66 -2.15
C ILE A 136 -12.46 -19.63 -1.92
N THR A 137 -12.38 -20.44 -0.85
CA THR A 137 -13.48 -21.34 -0.45
C THR A 137 -14.71 -20.51 -0.12
N ASP A 138 -15.83 -20.84 -0.72
CA ASP A 138 -17.10 -20.10 -0.61
C ASP A 138 -17.03 -18.64 -1.14
N GLY A 139 -16.02 -18.35 -1.99
CA GLY A 139 -15.81 -17.04 -2.60
C GLY A 139 -15.62 -17.10 -4.11
N THR A 140 -15.18 -15.99 -4.69
CA THR A 140 -14.85 -15.90 -6.10
C THR A 140 -13.36 -16.14 -6.36
N HIS A 141 -12.93 -16.06 -7.61
CA HIS A 141 -11.55 -16.28 -8.00
C HIS A 141 -10.76 -14.98 -7.97
N ASP A 142 -9.56 -15.06 -7.39
CA ASP A 142 -8.54 -14.02 -7.50
C ASP A 142 -7.75 -14.23 -8.79
N ARG A 143 -7.36 -13.14 -9.41
CA ARG A 143 -6.40 -13.16 -10.50
C ARG A 143 -5.54 -11.92 -10.45
N SER A 144 -4.26 -12.07 -10.72
CA SER A 144 -3.38 -10.94 -11.01
C SER A 144 -2.55 -11.22 -12.25
N PHE A 145 -2.31 -10.17 -12.99
CA PHE A 145 -1.33 -10.11 -14.07
C PHE A 145 -0.48 -8.88 -13.87
N GLU A 146 0.80 -9.08 -13.77
CA GLU A 146 1.78 -8.03 -13.52
C GLU A 146 2.90 -8.15 -14.55
N THR A 147 3.40 -7.04 -15.05
CA THR A 147 4.48 -7.05 -16.03
C THR A 147 5.33 -5.80 -15.91
N TYR A 148 6.60 -5.94 -16.22
CA TYR A 148 7.51 -4.81 -16.38
C TYR A 148 8.42 -4.98 -17.59
N MET A 149 8.90 -3.85 -18.09
CA MET A 149 9.88 -3.78 -19.17
C MET A 149 10.82 -2.61 -18.95
N ASN A 150 12.11 -2.87 -19.04
CA ASN A 150 13.18 -1.87 -19.08
C ASN A 150 13.84 -1.88 -20.46
N MET A 151 13.95 -0.73 -21.08
CA MET A 151 14.53 -0.57 -22.40
C MET A 151 15.46 0.63 -22.47
N PRO A 152 16.76 0.43 -22.75
CA PRO A 152 17.67 1.51 -23.11
C PRO A 152 17.21 2.19 -24.40
N LEU A 153 17.22 3.52 -24.41
CA LEU A 153 16.91 4.34 -25.59
C LEU A 153 18.17 4.97 -26.20
N GLY A 154 19.31 4.81 -25.55
CA GLY A 154 20.61 5.32 -25.95
C GLY A 154 21.60 5.21 -24.79
N ASP A 155 22.79 5.78 -24.96
CA ASP A 155 23.88 5.66 -23.99
C ASP A 155 23.57 6.24 -22.60
N ASN A 156 22.67 7.25 -22.57
CA ASN A 156 22.35 7.99 -21.34
C ASN A 156 20.85 8.04 -21.04
N SER A 157 20.05 7.22 -21.72
CA SER A 157 18.59 7.25 -21.57
C SER A 157 18.03 5.84 -21.56
N ALA A 158 17.09 5.59 -20.64
CA ALA A 158 16.31 4.37 -20.59
C ALA A 158 14.89 4.67 -20.15
N ILE A 159 13.98 3.78 -20.49
CA ILE A 159 12.60 3.79 -20.00
C ILE A 159 12.32 2.48 -19.28
N ARG A 160 11.61 2.57 -18.15
CA ARG A 160 11.05 1.45 -17.44
C ARG A 160 9.55 1.66 -17.30
N ILE A 161 8.79 0.64 -17.66
CA ILE A 161 7.32 0.65 -17.61
C ILE A 161 6.91 -0.58 -16.83
N SER A 162 6.01 -0.39 -15.88
CA SER A 162 5.29 -1.48 -15.19
C SER A 162 3.79 -1.31 -15.37
N ALA A 163 3.08 -2.42 -15.46
CA ALA A 163 1.63 -2.46 -15.59
C ALA A 163 1.07 -3.66 -14.85
N TYR A 164 -0.16 -3.53 -14.35
CA TYR A 164 -0.83 -4.62 -13.64
C TYR A 164 -2.34 -4.59 -13.88
N ASP A 165 -2.96 -5.75 -13.80
CA ASP A 165 -4.41 -5.97 -13.74
C ASP A 165 -4.69 -6.90 -12.56
N LEU A 166 -5.51 -6.45 -11.62
CA LEU A 166 -5.83 -7.18 -10.41
C LEU A 166 -7.33 -7.37 -10.30
N LYS A 167 -7.72 -8.57 -9.89
CA LYS A 167 -9.08 -8.86 -9.46
C LYS A 167 -9.02 -9.68 -8.19
N ASP A 168 -9.42 -9.06 -7.10
CA ASP A 168 -9.57 -9.73 -5.81
C ASP A 168 -10.95 -10.39 -5.72
N GLY A 169 -10.99 -11.64 -5.37
CA GLY A 169 -12.22 -12.39 -5.13
C GLY A 169 -12.84 -12.02 -3.80
N GLY A 170 -14.15 -11.73 -3.82
CA GLY A 170 -14.91 -11.54 -2.60
C GLY A 170 -15.10 -12.86 -1.83
N TRP A 171 -15.11 -12.79 -0.52
CA TRP A 171 -15.39 -13.91 0.39
C TRP A 171 -16.61 -13.65 1.28
N ILE A 172 -17.24 -12.49 1.13
CA ILE A 172 -18.44 -12.10 1.84
C ILE A 172 -19.57 -11.98 0.81
N ASP A 173 -20.59 -12.81 0.95
CA ASP A 173 -21.80 -12.70 0.18
C ASP A 173 -22.72 -11.66 0.83
N ASN A 174 -23.16 -10.70 0.03
CA ASN A 174 -24.18 -9.76 0.48
C ASN A 174 -25.55 -10.38 0.23
N GLU A 175 -26.23 -10.79 1.31
CA GLU A 175 -27.58 -11.33 1.20
C GLU A 175 -28.54 -10.22 0.71
N LEU A 176 -29.34 -10.55 -0.31
CA LEU A 176 -30.38 -9.68 -0.80
C LEU A 176 -31.45 -9.51 0.28
N ALA A 177 -31.55 -8.33 0.83
CA ALA A 177 -32.50 -8.01 1.89
C ALA A 177 -32.97 -6.57 1.83
N SER A 178 -34.18 -6.33 2.34
CA SER A 178 -34.64 -4.99 2.64
C SER A 178 -34.95 -4.86 4.14
N LYS A 179 -34.58 -3.73 4.75
CA LYS A 179 -34.85 -3.46 6.15
C LYS A 179 -35.46 -2.07 6.31
N THR A 180 -36.67 -2.02 6.87
CA THR A 180 -37.33 -0.78 7.22
C THR A 180 -37.13 -0.46 8.70
N PHE A 181 -36.65 0.73 9.01
CA PHE A 181 -36.50 1.22 10.38
C PHE A 181 -37.80 1.88 10.81
N THR A 182 -38.50 1.27 11.78
CA THR A 182 -39.86 1.62 12.20
C THR A 182 -40.01 3.09 12.66
N ASN A 183 -38.95 3.66 13.24
CA ASN A 183 -39.01 5.03 13.79
C ASN A 183 -38.74 6.14 12.77
N SER A 184 -38.14 5.82 11.62
CA SER A 184 -37.79 6.82 10.59
C SER A 184 -38.50 6.61 9.27
N GLY A 185 -39.12 5.45 9.09
CA GLY A 185 -39.66 5.04 7.81
C GLY A 185 -38.62 4.81 6.70
N PHE A 186 -37.34 4.89 7.08
CA PHE A 186 -36.24 4.70 6.13
C PHE A 186 -36.06 3.20 5.83
N THR A 187 -36.00 2.87 4.56
CA THR A 187 -35.78 1.50 4.10
C THR A 187 -34.42 1.43 3.37
N ILE A 188 -33.57 0.50 3.80
CA ILE A 188 -32.40 0.09 3.04
C ILE A 188 -32.80 -1.15 2.25
N ASP A 189 -32.66 -1.07 0.93
CA ASP A 189 -32.98 -2.17 0.03
C ASP A 189 -31.75 -2.49 -0.83
N ASN A 190 -31.17 -3.67 -0.66
CA ASN A 190 -30.13 -4.24 -1.48
C ASN A 190 -30.61 -5.47 -2.26
N SER A 191 -31.93 -5.57 -2.49
CA SER A 191 -32.54 -6.68 -3.23
C SER A 191 -32.27 -6.65 -4.74
N ALA A 192 -31.73 -5.53 -5.25
CA ALA A 192 -31.30 -5.41 -6.63
C ALA A 192 -29.80 -5.72 -6.77
N HIS A 193 -29.46 -6.54 -7.74
CA HIS A 193 -28.05 -6.68 -8.15
C HIS A 193 -27.58 -5.37 -8.79
N ALA A 194 -26.44 -4.89 -8.33
CA ALA A 194 -25.69 -3.84 -8.99
C ALA A 194 -24.93 -4.38 -10.20
#